data_d563fc3c797e3adb104d21851a460ec4
#
_entry.id   d563fc3c797e3adb104d21851a460ec4
#
_cell.length_a   1.000
_cell.length_b   1.000
_cell.length_c   1.000
_cell.angle_alpha   90.00
_cell.angle_beta   90.00
_cell.angle_gamma   90.00
#
_symmetry.space_group_name_H-M   'P 1'
#
loop_
_entity.id
_entity.type
_entity.pdbx_description
1 polymer ?
#
loop_
_entity_poly.entity_id
_entity_poly.type
_entity_poly.pdbx_seq_one_letter_code
_entity_poly.pdbx_strand_id
1 'polypeptide(L)'
;MCGIIAAATERSVGKLLVQGLHKMEYRGYDSAGIALHQEDGVAHLRTLGKVNLLEERMIQEKPKGKVGIAHTRWATHGEPSEFNAHPHRSKNRVFIVHNGIIENYLDLKAGLIKAGYTFESQTDSELIAHMIDSFLNEGKTMIESMQALRGLLEGCLLYTSP
;
A
#
# COMPACT_ATOMS: atom_id res chain seq x y z
N MET A 1 15.33 -4.51 1.86
CA MET A 1 14.10 -4.86 2.65
C MET A 1 13.20 -3.65 2.71
N CYS A 2 11.92 -3.82 2.50
CA CYS A 2 10.93 -2.74 2.51
C CYS A 2 10.66 -2.21 3.93
N GLY A 3 10.21 -0.93 4.02
CA GLY A 3 9.77 -0.30 5.26
C GLY A 3 8.29 0.07 5.22
N ILE A 4 7.57 -0.14 6.31
CA ILE A 4 6.15 0.25 6.47
C ILE A 4 6.02 1.18 7.67
N ILE A 5 5.25 2.25 7.51
CA ILE A 5 4.78 3.10 8.61
C ILE A 5 3.29 3.35 8.44
N ALA A 6 2.57 3.30 9.55
CA ALA A 6 1.18 3.72 9.64
C ALA A 6 1.00 4.64 10.85
N ALA A 7 0.11 5.61 10.73
CA ALA A 7 -0.21 6.51 11.83
C ALA A 7 -1.67 6.97 11.77
N ALA A 8 -2.28 7.05 12.95
CA ALA A 8 -3.59 7.67 13.15
C ALA A 8 -3.50 8.56 14.39
N THR A 9 -3.72 9.87 14.23
CA THR A 9 -3.54 10.87 15.30
C THR A 9 -4.53 12.02 15.16
N GLU A 10 -4.57 12.93 16.13
CA GLU A 10 -5.36 14.15 16.02
C GLU A 10 -4.71 15.26 15.17
N ARG A 11 -3.47 15.07 14.74
CA ARG A 11 -2.71 16.01 13.89
C ARG A 11 -2.44 15.40 12.52
N SER A 12 -2.06 16.26 11.56
CA SER A 12 -1.64 15.76 10.25
C SER A 12 -0.39 14.88 10.36
N VAL A 13 -0.47 13.66 9.80
CA VAL A 13 0.58 12.63 9.92
C VAL A 13 1.57 12.62 8.76
N GLY A 14 1.34 13.37 7.67
CA GLY A 14 2.15 13.28 6.47
C GLY A 14 3.64 13.48 6.72
N LYS A 15 4.02 14.54 7.47
CA LYS A 15 5.43 14.78 7.83
C LYS A 15 6.01 13.66 8.70
N LEU A 16 5.23 13.15 9.66
CA LEU A 16 5.65 12.03 10.53
C LEU A 16 5.96 10.78 9.71
N LEU A 17 5.10 10.43 8.77
CA LEU A 17 5.26 9.26 7.90
C LEU A 17 6.52 9.39 7.03
N VAL A 18 6.73 10.53 6.37
CA VAL A 18 7.93 10.78 5.55
C VAL A 18 9.20 10.72 6.40
N GLN A 19 9.22 11.35 7.56
CA GLN A 19 10.38 11.28 8.48
C GLN A 19 10.69 9.85 8.92
N GLY A 20 9.65 9.05 9.13
CA GLY A 20 9.83 7.65 9.45
C GLY A 20 10.36 6.84 8.28
N LEU A 21 9.91 7.11 7.04
CA LEU A 21 10.47 6.46 5.84
C LEU A 21 11.95 6.77 5.67
N HIS A 22 12.40 8.01 5.90
CA HIS A 22 13.82 8.37 5.87
C HIS A 22 14.65 7.51 6.83
N LYS A 23 14.13 7.22 8.03
CA LYS A 23 14.83 6.36 9.00
C LYS A 23 14.92 4.90 8.55
N MET A 24 14.07 4.45 7.63
CA MET A 24 14.04 3.09 7.10
C MET A 24 14.66 2.97 5.69
N GLU A 25 15.03 4.08 5.06
CA GLU A 25 15.55 4.11 3.69
C GLU A 25 16.83 3.26 3.51
N TYR A 26 17.65 3.11 4.56
CA TYR A 26 18.82 2.24 4.54
C TYR A 26 18.49 0.77 4.23
N ARG A 27 17.22 0.37 4.39
CA ARG A 27 16.74 -1.00 4.12
C ARG A 27 16.42 -1.24 2.64
N GLY A 28 16.23 -0.17 1.85
CA GLY A 28 15.90 -0.22 0.44
C GLY A 28 15.09 0.98 -0.01
N TYR A 29 15.31 1.43 -1.24
CA TYR A 29 14.72 2.65 -1.78
C TYR A 29 14.66 2.64 -3.32
N ASP A 30 14.03 1.68 -3.93
CA ASP A 30 13.74 1.80 -5.37
C ASP A 30 12.52 2.68 -5.65
N SER A 31 11.62 2.74 -4.69
CA SER A 31 10.45 3.61 -4.72
C SER A 31 9.90 3.86 -3.33
N ALA A 32 9.14 4.94 -3.20
CA ALA A 32 8.46 5.32 -1.97
C ALA A 32 7.06 5.84 -2.25
N GLY A 33 6.16 5.72 -1.27
CA GLY A 33 4.83 6.30 -1.41
C GLY A 33 4.08 6.40 -0.10
N ILE A 34 3.00 7.18 -0.15
CA ILE A 34 2.13 7.52 0.97
C ILE A 34 0.68 7.60 0.52
N ALA A 35 -0.23 7.18 1.38
CA ALA A 35 -1.64 7.46 1.27
C ALA A 35 -2.12 8.14 2.55
N LEU A 36 -2.79 9.28 2.42
CA LEU A 36 -3.33 10.08 3.53
C LEU A 36 -4.83 10.23 3.36
N HIS A 37 -5.60 9.83 4.37
CA HIS A 37 -7.04 10.05 4.39
C HIS A 37 -7.33 11.54 4.66
N GLN A 38 -8.04 12.16 3.72
CA GLN A 38 -8.48 13.56 3.73
C GLN A 38 -10.01 13.61 3.90
N GLU A 39 -10.57 14.80 4.08
CA GLU A 39 -12.02 14.99 4.20
C GLU A 39 -12.75 14.64 2.90
N ASP A 40 -12.12 14.89 1.76
CA ASP A 40 -12.66 14.71 0.41
C ASP A 40 -12.08 13.51 -0.34
N GLY A 41 -11.44 12.57 0.37
CA GLY A 41 -10.89 11.37 -0.23
C GLY A 41 -9.52 10.97 0.31
N VAL A 42 -8.65 10.47 -0.55
CA VAL A 42 -7.31 10.03 -0.19
C VAL A 42 -6.25 10.65 -1.09
N ALA A 43 -5.34 11.40 -0.51
CA ALA A 43 -4.12 11.80 -1.21
C ALA A 43 -3.21 10.58 -1.35
N HIS A 44 -2.88 10.22 -2.60
CA HIS A 44 -2.08 9.05 -2.93
C HIS A 44 -0.87 9.47 -3.78
N LEU A 45 0.30 9.52 -3.18
CA LEU A 45 1.54 9.93 -3.81
C LEU A 45 2.53 8.77 -3.85
N ARG A 46 3.13 8.54 -5.01
CA ARG A 46 4.16 7.52 -5.23
C ARG A 46 5.28 8.13 -6.04
N THR A 47 6.52 7.75 -5.76
CA THR A 47 7.72 8.22 -6.48
C THR A 47 8.66 7.06 -6.72
N LEU A 48 9.31 7.09 -7.87
CA LEU A 48 10.45 6.22 -8.16
C LEU A 48 11.71 6.84 -7.54
N GLY A 49 12.50 6.03 -6.82
CA GLY A 49 13.74 6.44 -6.18
C GLY A 49 13.61 6.74 -4.70
N LYS A 50 14.46 7.64 -4.20
CA LYS A 50 14.62 7.93 -2.77
C LYS A 50 13.43 8.68 -2.17
N VAL A 51 13.29 8.57 -0.85
CA VAL A 51 12.24 9.22 -0.05
C VAL A 51 12.22 10.75 -0.18
N ASN A 52 13.38 11.38 -0.47
CA ASN A 52 13.44 12.82 -0.71
C ASN A 52 12.53 13.27 -1.87
N LEU A 53 12.37 12.45 -2.93
CA LEU A 53 11.46 12.76 -4.05
C LEU A 53 9.99 12.75 -3.60
N LEU A 54 9.64 11.81 -2.73
CA LEU A 54 8.31 11.80 -2.11
C LEU A 54 8.11 13.03 -1.20
N GLU A 55 9.14 13.42 -0.43
CA GLU A 55 9.10 14.61 0.42
C GLU A 55 8.90 15.89 -0.41
N GLU A 56 9.58 16.03 -1.53
CA GLU A 56 9.41 17.15 -2.47
C GLU A 56 7.96 17.23 -2.98
N ARG A 57 7.37 16.11 -3.40
CA ARG A 57 5.95 16.06 -3.79
C ARG A 57 5.03 16.44 -2.64
N MET A 58 5.29 15.95 -1.44
CA MET A 58 4.52 16.31 -0.24
C MET A 58 4.58 17.81 0.08
N ILE A 59 5.72 18.46 -0.16
CA ILE A 59 5.89 19.92 0.01
C ILE A 59 5.11 20.69 -1.06
N GLN A 60 5.08 20.21 -2.29
CA GLN A 60 4.38 20.84 -3.40
C GLN A 60 2.86 20.71 -3.27
N GLU A 61 2.37 19.49 -3.04
CA GLU A 61 0.93 19.17 -3.02
C GLU A 61 0.27 19.46 -1.66
N LYS A 62 1.07 19.52 -0.58
CA LYS A 62 0.64 19.83 0.80
C LYS A 62 -0.59 19.05 1.29
N PRO A 63 -0.65 17.74 1.04
CA PRO A 63 -1.80 16.94 1.46
C PRO A 63 -1.90 16.92 2.99
N LYS A 64 -3.13 16.93 3.51
CA LYS A 64 -3.39 16.93 4.95
C LYS A 64 -4.25 15.72 5.29
N GLY A 65 -3.83 14.95 6.28
CA GLY A 65 -4.60 13.80 6.77
C GLY A 65 -4.16 13.40 8.16
N LYS A 66 -5.09 12.97 8.98
CA LYS A 66 -4.86 12.50 10.35
C LYS A 66 -4.57 11.00 10.43
N VAL A 67 -4.92 10.28 9.36
CA VAL A 67 -4.68 8.85 9.18
C VAL A 67 -3.90 8.66 7.90
N GLY A 68 -2.89 7.80 7.92
CA GLY A 68 -2.11 7.51 6.73
C GLY A 68 -1.21 6.30 6.87
N ILE A 69 -0.78 5.79 5.71
CA ILE A 69 0.15 4.68 5.54
C ILE A 69 1.23 5.10 4.56
N ALA A 70 2.46 4.62 4.77
CA ALA A 70 3.59 4.93 3.91
C ALA A 70 4.54 3.73 3.80
N HIS A 71 5.29 3.68 2.71
CA HIS A 71 6.11 2.55 2.35
C HIS A 71 7.37 2.96 1.60
N THR A 72 8.51 2.31 1.90
CA THR A 72 9.68 2.27 1.03
C THR A 72 9.82 0.86 0.47
N ARG A 73 9.96 0.76 -0.84
CA ARG A 73 10.04 -0.52 -1.55
C ARG A 73 11.49 -0.88 -1.88
N TRP A 74 11.77 -2.17 -1.79
CA TRP A 74 12.88 -2.83 -2.47
C TRP A 74 12.28 -3.88 -3.39
N ALA A 75 12.40 -3.69 -4.70
CA ALA A 75 11.74 -4.53 -5.69
C ALA A 75 12.16 -5.99 -5.57
N THR A 76 11.17 -6.87 -5.39
CA THR A 76 11.29 -8.32 -5.49
C THR A 76 10.47 -8.88 -6.64
N HIS A 77 9.32 -8.24 -6.93
CA HIS A 77 8.41 -8.57 -8.02
C HIS A 77 8.02 -7.31 -8.78
N GLY A 78 8.14 -7.33 -10.10
CA GLY A 78 7.93 -6.17 -10.97
C GLY A 78 9.08 -5.18 -10.94
N GLU A 79 9.34 -4.51 -12.04
CA GLU A 79 10.39 -3.50 -12.16
C GLU A 79 10.14 -2.29 -11.25
N PRO A 80 11.17 -1.54 -10.87
CA PRO A 80 11.00 -0.26 -10.20
C PRO A 80 10.21 0.71 -11.09
N SER A 81 9.00 1.08 -10.65
CA SER A 81 8.13 2.04 -11.32
C SER A 81 7.15 2.65 -10.32
N GLU A 82 6.54 3.80 -10.65
CA GLU A 82 5.51 4.39 -9.80
C GLU A 82 4.27 3.49 -9.68
N PHE A 83 3.93 2.73 -10.74
CA PHE A 83 2.79 1.80 -10.71
C PHE A 83 3.03 0.64 -9.75
N ASN A 84 4.27 0.20 -9.61
CA ASN A 84 4.67 -0.87 -8.72
C ASN A 84 5.01 -0.40 -7.30
N ALA A 85 5.05 0.92 -7.07
CA ALA A 85 5.27 1.50 -5.75
C ALA A 85 4.01 1.38 -4.87
N HIS A 86 4.22 1.10 -3.58
CA HIS A 86 3.17 1.14 -2.57
C HIS A 86 2.87 2.59 -2.13
N PRO A 87 1.69 2.86 -1.57
CA PRO A 87 0.54 1.98 -1.37
C PRO A 87 -0.15 1.56 -2.66
N HIS A 88 -0.66 0.30 -2.71
CA HIS A 88 -1.59 -0.14 -3.75
C HIS A 88 -3.02 0.21 -3.38
N ARG A 89 -3.89 0.31 -4.40
CA ARG A 89 -5.28 0.74 -4.20
C ARG A 89 -6.27 -0.13 -4.95
N SER A 90 -7.53 -0.11 -4.48
CA SER A 90 -8.69 -0.54 -5.24
C SER A 90 -9.74 0.57 -5.24
N LYS A 91 -10.12 1.05 -6.45
CA LYS A 91 -11.22 2.02 -6.70
C LYS A 91 -11.19 3.28 -5.80
N ASN A 92 -10.04 3.78 -5.40
CA ASN A 92 -9.88 4.90 -4.45
C ASN A 92 -10.58 4.68 -3.08
N ARG A 93 -10.93 3.45 -2.72
CA ARG A 93 -11.63 3.10 -1.50
C ARG A 93 -10.76 2.32 -0.52
N VAL A 94 -9.92 1.43 -1.03
CA VAL A 94 -9.02 0.60 -0.24
C VAL A 94 -7.59 0.94 -0.62
N PHE A 95 -6.76 1.22 0.38
CA PHE A 95 -5.32 1.47 0.21
C PHE A 95 -4.56 0.55 1.15
N ILE A 96 -3.54 -0.12 0.64
CA ILE A 96 -2.74 -1.07 1.42
C ILE A 96 -1.24 -0.88 1.20
N VAL A 97 -0.48 -1.24 2.21
CA VAL A 97 0.95 -1.51 2.14
C VAL A 97 1.20 -2.94 2.61
N HIS A 98 2.13 -3.63 1.97
CA HIS A 98 2.41 -5.03 2.25
C HIS A 98 3.89 -5.32 2.07
N ASN A 99 4.48 -6.04 3.02
CA ASN A 99 5.80 -6.65 2.91
C ASN A 99 5.62 -8.16 2.98
N GLY A 100 5.86 -8.84 1.87
CA GLY A 100 5.70 -10.29 1.78
C GLY A 100 5.61 -10.77 0.34
N ILE A 101 5.26 -12.03 0.19
CA ILE A 101 5.02 -12.68 -1.10
C ILE A 101 3.73 -13.50 -0.97
N ILE A 102 2.84 -13.37 -1.94
CA ILE A 102 1.60 -14.15 -2.05
C ILE A 102 1.85 -15.26 -3.05
N GLU A 103 2.01 -16.49 -2.56
CA GLU A 103 2.39 -17.63 -3.39
C GLU A 103 1.28 -18.06 -4.34
N ASN A 104 0.03 -18.02 -3.89
CA ASN A 104 -1.14 -18.35 -4.71
C ASN A 104 -1.73 -17.15 -5.49
N TYR A 105 -0.90 -16.12 -5.74
CA TYR A 105 -1.28 -14.87 -6.41
C TYR A 105 -1.97 -15.07 -7.76
N LEU A 106 -1.45 -15.96 -8.62
CA LEU A 106 -1.96 -16.12 -9.99
C LEU A 106 -3.41 -16.64 -10.03
N ASP A 107 -3.72 -17.61 -9.17
CA ASP A 107 -5.06 -18.20 -9.08
C ASP A 107 -6.09 -17.21 -8.57
N LEU A 108 -5.74 -16.48 -7.51
CA LEU A 108 -6.60 -15.46 -6.93
C LEU A 108 -6.82 -14.29 -7.88
N LYS A 109 -5.78 -13.86 -8.60
CA LYS A 109 -5.86 -12.80 -9.62
C LYS A 109 -6.83 -13.17 -10.74
N ALA A 110 -6.77 -14.39 -11.23
CA ALA A 110 -7.69 -14.87 -12.28
C ALA A 110 -9.16 -14.76 -11.85
N GLY A 111 -9.46 -15.04 -10.58
CA GLY A 111 -10.81 -14.87 -9.99
C GLY A 111 -11.25 -13.40 -9.97
N LEU A 112 -10.38 -12.49 -9.54
CA LEU A 112 -10.67 -11.06 -9.49
C LEU A 112 -10.85 -10.44 -10.88
N ILE A 113 -10.05 -10.84 -11.86
CA ILE A 113 -10.23 -10.40 -13.26
C ILE A 113 -11.61 -10.82 -13.79
N LYS A 114 -12.05 -12.06 -13.53
CA LYS A 114 -13.41 -12.52 -13.88
C LYS A 114 -14.49 -11.72 -13.17
N ALA A 115 -14.23 -11.22 -11.96
CA ALA A 115 -15.13 -10.35 -11.20
C ALA A 115 -15.06 -8.87 -11.65
N GLY A 116 -14.29 -8.53 -12.70
CA GLY A 116 -14.21 -7.20 -13.30
C GLY A 116 -13.17 -6.26 -12.67
N TYR A 117 -12.23 -6.80 -11.88
CA TYR A 117 -11.11 -6.00 -11.38
C TYR A 117 -9.99 -5.89 -12.43
N THR A 118 -9.42 -4.68 -12.52
CA THR A 118 -8.25 -4.39 -13.38
C THR A 118 -7.04 -4.12 -12.51
N PHE A 119 -5.90 -4.69 -12.88
CA PHE A 119 -4.64 -4.53 -12.17
C PHE A 119 -3.79 -3.48 -12.88
N GLU A 120 -3.34 -2.48 -12.13
CA GLU A 120 -2.46 -1.40 -12.62
C GLU A 120 -0.99 -1.78 -12.47
N SER A 121 -0.67 -2.62 -11.49
CA SER A 121 0.70 -3.01 -11.17
C SER A 121 1.04 -4.45 -11.54
N GLN A 122 2.33 -4.73 -11.52
CA GLN A 122 2.90 -6.08 -11.69
C GLN A 122 3.13 -6.79 -10.34
N THR A 123 2.75 -6.14 -9.21
CA THR A 123 3.00 -6.69 -7.88
C THR A 123 1.87 -7.62 -7.44
N ASP A 124 2.21 -8.57 -6.59
CA ASP A 124 1.24 -9.45 -5.93
C ASP A 124 0.38 -8.71 -4.89
N SER A 125 0.93 -7.64 -4.34
CA SER A 125 0.30 -6.89 -3.24
C SER A 125 -0.98 -6.15 -3.65
N GLU A 126 -1.12 -5.70 -4.90
CA GLU A 126 -2.34 -5.06 -5.40
C GLU A 126 -3.57 -5.97 -5.27
N LEU A 127 -3.36 -7.29 -5.37
CA LEU A 127 -4.38 -8.31 -5.15
C LEU A 127 -5.11 -8.10 -3.81
N ILE A 128 -4.37 -7.81 -2.73
CA ILE A 128 -4.94 -7.61 -1.40
C ILE A 128 -5.96 -6.47 -1.40
N ALA A 129 -5.65 -5.35 -2.05
CA ALA A 129 -6.57 -4.22 -2.13
C ALA A 129 -7.87 -4.60 -2.84
N HIS A 130 -7.78 -5.33 -3.95
CA HIS A 130 -8.94 -5.78 -4.70
C HIS A 130 -9.77 -6.83 -3.95
N MET A 131 -9.13 -7.76 -3.24
CA MET A 131 -9.84 -8.74 -2.42
C MET A 131 -10.62 -8.07 -1.28
N ILE A 132 -10.01 -7.12 -0.57
CA ILE A 132 -10.69 -6.36 0.48
C ILE A 132 -11.87 -5.60 -0.12
N ASP A 133 -11.70 -4.91 -1.25
CA ASP A 133 -12.78 -4.18 -1.91
C ASP A 133 -13.93 -5.12 -2.34
N SER A 134 -13.61 -6.32 -2.81
CA SER A 134 -14.61 -7.35 -3.15
C SER A 134 -15.42 -7.76 -1.92
N PHE A 135 -14.78 -8.05 -0.80
CA PHE A 135 -15.46 -8.40 0.44
C PHE A 135 -16.33 -7.27 1.01
N LEU A 136 -15.86 -6.02 0.89
CA LEU A 136 -16.66 -4.85 1.26
C LEU A 136 -17.91 -4.70 0.36
N ASN A 137 -17.82 -5.07 -0.92
CA ASN A 137 -18.97 -5.09 -1.84
C ASN A 137 -19.96 -6.22 -1.52
N GLU A 138 -19.50 -7.31 -0.89
CA GLU A 138 -20.34 -8.37 -0.34
C GLU A 138 -21.02 -7.98 1.00
N GLY A 139 -20.76 -6.78 1.50
CA GLY A 139 -21.32 -6.26 2.76
C GLY A 139 -20.53 -6.61 4.02
N LYS A 140 -19.32 -7.20 3.88
CA LYS A 140 -18.44 -7.43 5.02
C LYS A 140 -17.86 -6.10 5.55
N THR A 141 -17.60 -6.03 6.84
CA THR A 141 -16.82 -4.98 7.46
C THR A 141 -15.34 -5.10 7.09
N MET A 142 -14.54 -4.07 7.34
CA MET A 142 -13.08 -4.11 7.15
C MET A 142 -12.44 -5.25 7.96
N ILE A 143 -12.85 -5.45 9.21
CA ILE A 143 -12.32 -6.51 10.08
C ILE A 143 -12.65 -7.90 9.53
N GLU A 144 -13.89 -8.13 9.13
CA GLU A 144 -14.32 -9.41 8.53
C GLU A 144 -13.60 -9.66 7.20
N SER A 145 -13.36 -8.61 6.40
CA SER A 145 -12.59 -8.69 5.16
C SER A 145 -11.14 -9.12 5.42
N MET A 146 -10.49 -8.56 6.44
CA MET A 146 -9.12 -8.94 6.85
C MET A 146 -9.07 -10.37 7.39
N GLN A 147 -10.09 -10.82 8.13
CA GLN A 147 -10.18 -12.20 8.62
C GLN A 147 -10.36 -13.20 7.47
N ALA A 148 -11.25 -12.88 6.51
CA ALA A 148 -11.46 -13.70 5.32
C ALA A 148 -10.19 -13.79 4.46
N LEU A 149 -9.49 -12.68 4.28
CA LEU A 149 -8.23 -12.59 3.54
C LEU A 149 -7.19 -13.57 4.11
N ARG A 150 -7.03 -13.61 5.43
CA ARG A 150 -6.08 -14.50 6.12
C ARG A 150 -6.29 -15.98 5.79
N GLY A 151 -7.52 -16.40 5.54
CA GLY A 151 -7.85 -17.79 5.20
C GLY A 151 -7.61 -18.16 3.74
N LEU A 152 -7.39 -17.17 2.87
CA LEU A 152 -7.28 -17.36 1.42
C LEU A 152 -5.85 -17.15 0.89
N LEU A 153 -5.06 -16.33 1.56
CA LEU A 153 -3.69 -16.04 1.12
C LEU A 153 -2.73 -17.13 1.62
N GLU A 154 -1.90 -17.62 0.71
CA GLU A 154 -0.79 -18.50 0.98
C GLU A 154 0.52 -17.73 0.80
N GLY A 155 1.48 -17.89 1.74
CA GLY A 155 2.78 -17.25 1.68
C GLY A 155 3.16 -16.48 2.94
N CYS A 156 4.21 -15.68 2.85
CA CYS A 156 4.70 -14.85 3.94
C CYS A 156 3.92 -13.52 3.98
N LEU A 157 2.92 -13.44 4.85
CA LEU A 157 2.00 -12.29 4.93
C LEU A 157 2.39 -11.25 5.97
N LEU A 158 3.25 -11.63 6.92
CA LEU A 158 3.73 -10.76 7.99
C LEU A 158 5.18 -11.12 8.31
N TYR A 159 6.08 -10.29 7.88
CA TYR A 159 7.39 -10.26 8.47
C TYR A 159 7.38 -9.23 9.60
N THR A 160 7.15 -9.67 10.82
CA THR A 160 7.53 -8.89 11.99
C THR A 160 9.03 -9.13 12.19
N SER A 161 9.83 -8.16 11.79
CA SER A 161 11.21 -8.11 12.26
C SER A 161 11.20 -7.90 13.77
N PRO A 162 12.05 -8.64 14.52
CA PRO A 162 12.26 -8.37 15.93
C PRO A 162 12.79 -6.96 16.14
#